data_7785e9654891e08d9c79341a7cfb3e0b
#
_entry.id   7785e9654891e08d9c79341a7cfb3e0b
#
_cell.length_a   1.000
_cell.length_b   1.000
_cell.length_c   1.000
_cell.angle_alpha   90.00
_cell.angle_beta   90.00
_cell.angle_gamma   90.00
#
_symmetry.space_group_name_H-M   'P 1'
#
loop_
_entity.id
_entity.type
_entity.pdbx_description
1 polymer ?
#
loop_
_entity_poly.entity_id
_entity_poly.type
_entity_poly.pdbx_seq_one_letter_code
_entity_poly.pdbx_strand_id
1 'polypeptide(L)' 'MNLVESYLAKVISEEPYKEDMVKVKAIWHCYGNDYEEVDVYPKAIWEELKKKGYKLS' A
#
# COMPACT_ATOMS: atom_id res chain seq x y z
N MET A 1 11.39 -1.50 18.80
CA MET A 1 10.61 -2.26 17.80
C MET A 1 11.15 -1.97 16.41
N ASN A 2 11.41 -2.99 15.63
CA ASN A 2 11.94 -2.83 14.28
C ASN A 2 10.80 -2.71 13.26
N LEU A 3 10.87 -1.68 12.46
CA LEU A 3 9.95 -1.54 11.35
C LEU A 3 10.40 -2.42 10.20
N VAL A 4 9.44 -3.03 9.52
CA VAL A 4 9.68 -3.94 8.43
C VAL A 4 9.20 -3.30 7.13
N GLU A 5 10.00 -3.41 6.08
CA GLU A 5 9.63 -2.91 4.77
C GLU A 5 8.75 -3.94 4.05
N SER A 6 7.58 -3.48 3.60
CA SER A 6 6.70 -4.29 2.78
C SER A 6 6.68 -3.67 1.38
N TYR A 7 7.07 -4.44 0.38
CA TYR A 7 7.21 -3.93 -0.98
C TYR A 7 5.93 -4.14 -1.78
N LEU A 8 5.57 -3.14 -2.56
CA LEU A 8 4.38 -3.20 -3.39
C LEU A 8 4.64 -4.12 -4.58
N ALA A 9 4.02 -5.29 -4.57
CA ALA A 9 4.17 -6.27 -5.63
C ALA A 9 3.18 -6.05 -6.76
N LYS A 10 1.92 -5.74 -6.42
CA LYS A 10 0.88 -5.55 -7.41
C LYS A 10 -0.27 -4.75 -6.83
N VAL A 11 -0.81 -3.84 -7.61
CA VAL A 11 -2.04 -3.12 -7.26
C VAL A 11 -3.20 -3.80 -7.98
N ILE A 12 -4.16 -4.31 -7.20
CA ILE A 12 -5.32 -5.00 -7.77
C ILE A 12 -6.40 -4.00 -8.12
N SER A 13 -6.70 -3.08 -7.20
CA SER A 13 -7.72 -2.05 -7.47
C SER A 13 -7.46 -0.81 -6.63
N GLU A 14 -7.92 0.32 -7.15
CA GLU A 14 -7.91 1.60 -6.46
C GLU A 14 -9.28 2.21 -6.66
N GLU A 15 -9.93 2.62 -5.58
CA GLU A 15 -11.25 3.23 -5.64
C GLU A 15 -11.29 4.51 -4.82
N PRO A 16 -11.96 5.55 -5.32
CA PRO A 16 -12.15 6.75 -4.49
C PRO A 16 -12.99 6.36 -3.26
N TYR A 17 -12.54 6.80 -2.09
CA TYR A 17 -13.23 6.48 -0.85
C TYR A 17 -13.94 7.70 -0.29
N LYS A 18 -13.17 8.75 -0.02
CA LYS A 18 -13.67 10.07 0.40
C LYS A 18 -12.92 11.10 -0.41
N GLU A 19 -13.21 12.39 -0.19
CA GLU A 19 -12.63 13.46 -1.00
C GLU A 19 -11.13 13.31 -1.26
N ASP A 20 -10.36 13.08 -0.21
CA ASP A 20 -8.91 12.99 -0.32
C ASP A 20 -8.37 11.60 0.03
N MET A 21 -9.23 10.60 -0.02
CA MET A 21 -8.87 9.23 0.36
C MET A 21 -9.07 8.27 -0.79
N VAL A 22 -8.28 7.21 -0.79
CA VAL A 22 -8.41 6.15 -1.78
C VAL A 22 -8.39 4.80 -1.06
N LYS A 23 -9.28 3.90 -1.49
CA LYS A 23 -9.31 2.53 -0.98
C LYS A 23 -8.52 1.67 -1.96
N VAL A 24 -7.49 1.02 -1.46
CA VAL A 24 -6.55 0.27 -2.28
C VAL A 24 -6.54 -1.19 -1.88
N LYS A 25 -6.66 -2.06 -2.88
CA LYS A 25 -6.45 -3.50 -2.71
C LYS A 25 -5.16 -3.83 -3.44
N ALA A 26 -4.19 -4.34 -2.72
CA ALA A 26 -2.86 -4.57 -3.28
C ALA A 26 -2.21 -5.79 -2.66
N ILE A 27 -1.23 -6.33 -3.36
CA ILE A 27 -0.41 -7.42 -2.85
C ILE A 27 0.93 -6.83 -2.45
N TRP A 28 1.33 -7.12 -1.22
CA TRP A 28 2.58 -6.66 -0.64
C TRP A 28 3.51 -7.84 -0.40
N HIS A 29 4.78 -7.61 -0.62
CA HIS A 29 5.82 -8.61 -0.41
C HIS A 29 6.65 -8.21 0.81
N CYS A 30 6.75 -9.10 1.79
CA CYS A 30 7.51 -8.86 3.00
C CYS A 30 8.26 -10.12 3.38
N TYR A 31 9.60 -10.06 3.33
CA TYR A 31 10.47 -11.17 3.73
C TYR A 31 10.09 -12.52 3.10
N GLY A 32 9.86 -12.50 1.78
CA GLY A 32 9.56 -13.72 1.05
C GLY A 32 8.11 -14.17 1.15
N ASN A 33 7.27 -13.40 1.85
CA ASN A 33 5.84 -13.70 1.96
C ASN A 33 5.03 -12.64 1.25
N ASP A 34 4.12 -13.07 0.40
CA ASP A 34 3.20 -12.17 -0.26
C ASP A 34 1.87 -12.21 0.46
N TYR A 35 1.24 -11.05 0.65
CA TYR A 35 -0.08 -11.00 1.24
C TYR A 35 -0.91 -9.94 0.56
N GLU A 36 -2.21 -10.18 0.53
CA GLU A 36 -3.17 -9.25 -0.03
C GLU A 36 -3.74 -8.39 1.10
N GLU A 37 -3.79 -7.09 0.88
CA GLU A 37 -4.28 -6.17 1.89
C GLU A 37 -5.19 -5.14 1.26
N VAL A 38 -6.28 -4.83 1.96
CA VAL A 38 -7.17 -3.74 1.59
C VAL A 38 -7.04 -2.66 2.65
N ASP A 39 -6.72 -1.45 2.23
CA ASP A 39 -6.53 -0.35 3.15
C ASP A 39 -6.95 0.96 2.52
N VAL A 40 -7.16 1.97 3.36
CA VAL A 40 -7.54 3.30 2.91
C VAL A 40 -6.41 4.25 3.23
N TYR A 41 -5.96 4.98 2.22
CA TYR A 41 -4.87 5.95 2.37
C TYR A 41 -5.31 7.33 1.91
N PRO A 42 -4.74 8.40 2.50
CA PRO A 42 -4.82 9.71 1.88
C PRO A 42 -4.17 9.64 0.50
N LYS A 43 -4.75 10.30 -0.50
CA LYS A 43 -4.20 10.26 -1.86
C LYS A 43 -2.72 10.63 -1.92
N ALA A 44 -2.32 11.68 -1.20
CA ALA A 44 -0.93 12.10 -1.19
C ALA A 44 0.00 11.01 -0.65
N ILE A 45 -0.42 10.32 0.40
CA ILE A 45 0.35 9.23 0.99
C ILE A 45 0.44 8.05 0.02
N TRP A 46 -0.69 7.72 -0.63
CA TRP A 46 -0.71 6.62 -1.60
C TRP A 46 0.23 6.89 -2.77
N GLU A 47 0.24 8.12 -3.28
CA GLU A 47 1.17 8.49 -4.35
C GLU A 47 2.63 8.34 -3.92
N GLU A 48 2.95 8.72 -2.69
CA GLU A 48 4.29 8.53 -2.15
C GLU A 48 4.65 7.04 -2.05
N LEU A 49 3.72 6.21 -1.59
CA LEU A 49 3.96 4.77 -1.49
C LEU A 49 4.22 4.17 -2.87
N LYS A 50 3.48 4.60 -3.88
CA LYS A 50 3.70 4.11 -5.24
C LYS A 50 5.07 4.51 -5.77
N LYS A 51 5.52 5.72 -5.47
CA LYS A 51 6.83 6.19 -5.90
C LYS A 51 7.95 5.42 -5.21
N LYS A 52 7.84 5.22 -3.92
CA LYS A 52 8.83 4.49 -3.15
C LYS A 52 8.81 3.00 -3.46
N GLY A 53 7.63 2.45 -3.68
CA GLY A 53 7.44 1.03 -3.92
C GLY A 53 7.42 0.19 -2.65
N TYR A 54 7.42 0.81 -1.48
CA TYR A 54 7.37 0.10 -0.21
C TYR A 54 6.74 0.95 0.88
N LYS A 55 6.33 0.28 1.96
CA LYS A 55 5.87 0.94 3.17
C LYS A 55 6.53 0.31 4.39
N LEU A 56 6.61 1.07 5.45
CA LEU A 56 7.11 0.59 6.74
C LEU A 56 5.92 0.20 7.62
N SER A 57 6.02 -0.93 8.26
CA SER A 57 4.95 -1.41 9.13
C SER A 57 5.48 -2.17 10.34
#